data_af7eab5695c53b8fe3533992b24315e5
#
_entry.id   af7eab5695c53b8fe3533992b24315e5
#
_cell.length_a   1.000
_cell.length_b   1.000
_cell.length_c   1.000
_cell.angle_alpha   90.00
_cell.angle_beta   90.00
_cell.angle_gamma   90.00
#
_symmetry.space_group_name_H-M   'P 1'
#
loop_
_entity.id
_entity.type
_entity.pdbx_description
1 polymer ?
#
loop_
_entity_poly.entity_id
_entity_poly.type
_entity_poly.pdbx_seq_one_letter_code
_entity_poly.pdbx_strand_id
1 'polypeptide(L)'
;MKAKFLVRSAVLLLASMWGFSAQAASRDYVVSYPTASLISETLLEMTPSVNNARNDLMMKLVCDLARNEKSQAEVETFLRRNGVDVSQIPESGNALSLLVNGETQKQKAACASYIATSVIVPGDNKDWYHGVNVTNKDKTISVKQEVDQDKLNQVMRTRMSIAEANAEFYSLMANALAGRGTMSYASYKNQIFDMFSELAPFYLDRVKQLYAGKKGDVTLLSLSKDDYRVMDDKGYVMSFSQGAVDLEVKGVTWFGNGKMLGKEYYLDVPYFSQAAASTEPKSKTLKKRR
;
A
#
# COMPACT_ATOMS: atom_id res chain seq x y z
N MET A 1 12.41 2.88 84.66
CA MET A 1 12.82 3.64 83.46
C MET A 1 13.25 2.72 82.34
N LYS A 2 12.42 1.76 81.88
CA LYS A 2 12.77 0.83 80.77
C LYS A 2 11.65 0.64 79.72
N ALA A 3 10.54 1.35 79.87
CA ALA A 3 9.39 1.16 78.95
C ALA A 3 9.21 2.24 77.86
N LYS A 4 10.02 3.30 77.82
CA LYS A 4 9.89 4.41 76.85
C LYS A 4 10.83 4.30 75.65
N PHE A 5 11.73 3.32 75.63
CA PHE A 5 12.69 3.17 74.49
C PHE A 5 12.22 2.22 73.38
N LEU A 6 11.27 1.33 73.74
CA LEU A 6 10.77 0.33 72.75
C LEU A 6 9.70 0.89 71.78
N VAL A 7 9.02 1.98 72.16
CA VAL A 7 7.96 2.56 71.25
C VAL A 7 8.53 3.45 70.16
N ARG A 8 9.72 4.02 70.34
CA ARG A 8 10.35 4.87 69.31
C ARG A 8 11.01 4.10 68.17
N SER A 9 11.41 2.85 68.38
CA SER A 9 12.03 2.02 67.37
C SER A 9 11.00 1.34 66.43
N ALA A 10 9.78 1.12 66.88
CA ALA A 10 8.70 0.51 66.08
C ALA A 10 8.07 1.49 65.08
N VAL A 11 8.08 2.80 65.35
CA VAL A 11 7.52 3.81 64.47
C VAL A 11 8.45 4.13 63.31
N LEU A 12 9.77 3.97 63.47
CA LEU A 12 10.74 4.18 62.40
C LEU A 12 10.81 3.02 61.41
N LEU A 13 10.42 1.81 61.78
CA LEU A 13 10.35 0.64 60.89
C LEU A 13 9.07 0.61 60.03
N LEU A 14 7.99 1.26 60.47
CA LEU A 14 6.76 1.37 59.68
C LEU A 14 6.80 2.50 58.63
N ALA A 15 7.65 3.51 58.81
CA ALA A 15 7.81 4.59 57.85
C ALA A 15 8.70 4.21 56.66
N SER A 16 9.51 3.16 56.77
CA SER A 16 10.37 2.68 55.65
C SER A 16 9.69 1.68 54.72
N MET A 17 8.48 1.22 55.02
CA MET A 17 7.74 0.31 54.11
C MET A 17 6.81 1.00 53.08
N TRP A 18 6.68 2.33 53.16
CA TRP A 18 5.81 3.07 52.24
C TRP A 18 6.58 3.80 51.12
N GLY A 19 7.85 3.50 50.91
CA GLY A 19 8.73 4.21 49.95
C GLY A 19 9.15 3.43 48.71
N PHE A 20 8.74 2.19 48.53
CA PHE A 20 8.97 1.44 47.30
C PHE A 20 7.65 1.22 46.55
N SER A 21 7.01 2.30 46.15
CA SER A 21 6.32 2.24 44.87
C SER A 21 7.42 2.00 43.82
N ALA A 22 7.67 0.73 43.49
CA ALA A 22 8.37 0.39 42.28
C ALA A 22 7.52 0.98 41.16
N GLN A 23 7.79 2.24 40.79
CA GLN A 23 7.54 2.67 39.44
C GLN A 23 8.35 1.69 38.58
N ALA A 24 7.70 0.61 38.19
CA ALA A 24 8.12 -0.12 37.02
C ALA A 24 8.15 0.95 35.94
N ALA A 25 9.33 1.53 35.72
CA ALA A 25 9.56 2.33 34.53
C ALA A 25 9.11 1.41 33.37
N SER A 26 7.97 1.69 32.81
CA SER A 26 7.55 1.05 31.57
C SER A 26 8.70 1.33 30.63
N ARG A 27 9.54 0.33 30.39
CA ARG A 27 10.52 0.41 29.32
C ARG A 27 9.66 0.49 28.08
N ASP A 28 9.59 1.68 27.51
CA ASP A 28 8.97 1.87 26.21
C ASP A 28 9.77 1.02 25.21
N TYR A 29 9.26 -0.18 24.95
CA TYR A 29 9.82 -1.01 23.91
C TYR A 29 9.49 -0.37 22.58
N VAL A 30 10.51 -0.09 21.81
CA VAL A 30 10.42 0.44 20.47
C VAL A 30 10.60 -0.72 19.51
N VAL A 31 9.72 -0.83 18.52
CA VAL A 31 9.81 -1.82 17.43
C VAL A 31 10.17 -1.06 16.16
N SER A 32 11.27 -1.46 15.54
CA SER A 32 11.64 -0.95 14.22
C SER A 32 10.77 -1.58 13.15
N TYR A 33 9.98 -0.78 12.46
CA TYR A 33 9.03 -1.22 11.45
C TYR A 33 9.54 -0.87 10.03
N PRO A 34 9.52 -1.82 9.05
CA PRO A 34 9.93 -1.52 7.68
C PRO A 34 9.04 -0.44 7.07
N THR A 35 9.62 0.69 6.70
CA THR A 35 8.85 1.84 6.20
C THR A 35 8.10 1.52 4.91
N ALA A 36 8.70 0.73 4.01
CA ALA A 36 8.05 0.32 2.76
C ALA A 36 6.76 -0.47 3.01
N SER A 37 6.73 -1.35 4.03
CA SER A 37 5.53 -2.10 4.40
C SER A 37 4.43 -1.18 4.90
N LEU A 38 4.78 -0.25 5.78
CA LEU A 38 3.82 0.71 6.34
C LEU A 38 3.23 1.63 5.26
N ILE A 39 4.05 2.11 4.32
CA ILE A 39 3.57 2.88 3.18
C ILE A 39 2.62 2.02 2.33
N SER A 40 3.01 0.80 1.97
CA SER A 40 2.19 -0.10 1.15
C SER A 40 0.84 -0.43 1.81
N GLU A 41 0.83 -0.71 3.11
CA GLU A 41 -0.40 -0.95 3.87
C GLU A 41 -1.32 0.28 3.86
N THR A 42 -0.75 1.47 4.09
CA THR A 42 -1.52 2.71 4.06
C THR A 42 -2.12 2.98 2.67
N LEU A 43 -1.36 2.78 1.60
CA LEU A 43 -1.85 2.97 0.24
C LEU A 43 -2.91 1.93 -0.15
N LEU A 44 -2.82 0.70 0.36
CA LEU A 44 -3.88 -0.30 0.20
C LEU A 44 -5.19 0.16 0.86
N GLU A 45 -5.12 0.76 2.05
CA GLU A 45 -6.29 1.32 2.74
C GLU A 45 -6.85 2.58 2.04
N MET A 46 -5.99 3.39 1.39
CA MET A 46 -6.42 4.52 0.57
C MET A 46 -7.12 4.09 -0.72
N THR A 47 -6.91 2.85 -1.16
CA THR A 47 -7.54 2.33 -2.38
C THR A 47 -8.98 1.93 -2.08
N PRO A 48 -9.98 2.59 -2.68
CA PRO A 48 -11.37 2.27 -2.45
C PRO A 48 -11.71 0.82 -2.80
N SER A 49 -12.52 0.19 -1.96
CA SER A 49 -13.00 -1.17 -2.16
C SER A 49 -14.53 -1.22 -2.17
N VAL A 50 -15.09 -2.17 -2.90
CA VAL A 50 -16.52 -2.48 -2.89
C VAL A 50 -16.69 -3.87 -2.27
N ASN A 51 -17.50 -3.97 -1.23
CA ASN A 51 -17.70 -5.22 -0.47
C ASN A 51 -16.36 -5.84 0.01
N ASN A 52 -15.45 -5.01 0.49
CA ASN A 52 -14.10 -5.38 0.93
C ASN A 52 -13.23 -6.03 -0.16
N ALA A 53 -13.57 -5.84 -1.42
CA ALA A 53 -12.79 -6.32 -2.55
C ALA A 53 -12.37 -5.16 -3.46
N ARG A 54 -11.17 -5.28 -4.03
CA ARG A 54 -10.69 -4.39 -5.07
C ARG A 54 -11.57 -4.51 -6.30
N ASN A 55 -12.06 -3.39 -6.82
CA ASN A 55 -12.88 -3.36 -8.03
C ASN A 55 -12.15 -2.60 -9.13
N ASP A 56 -11.55 -3.34 -10.06
CA ASP A 56 -10.70 -2.78 -11.11
C ASP A 56 -11.50 -1.92 -12.10
N LEU A 57 -12.75 -2.28 -12.40
CA LEU A 57 -13.60 -1.46 -13.28
C LEU A 57 -13.92 -0.11 -12.65
N MET A 58 -14.30 -0.11 -11.38
CA MET A 58 -14.54 1.13 -10.64
C MET A 58 -13.28 1.99 -10.57
N MET A 59 -12.14 1.37 -10.23
CA MET A 59 -10.88 2.11 -10.13
C MET A 59 -10.39 2.64 -11.47
N LYS A 60 -10.65 1.93 -12.57
CA LYS A 60 -10.41 2.47 -13.91
C LYS A 60 -11.20 3.75 -14.15
N LEU A 61 -12.49 3.77 -13.81
CA LEU A 61 -13.32 4.97 -13.98
C LEU A 61 -12.85 6.12 -13.07
N VAL A 62 -12.45 5.85 -11.82
CA VAL A 62 -11.85 6.85 -10.93
C VAL A 62 -10.56 7.42 -11.53
N CYS A 63 -9.71 6.56 -12.10
CA CYS A 63 -8.49 7.00 -12.76
C CYS A 63 -8.75 7.79 -14.05
N ASP A 64 -9.76 7.41 -14.85
CA ASP A 64 -10.16 8.17 -16.04
C ASP A 64 -10.60 9.61 -15.65
N LEU A 65 -11.36 9.76 -14.55
CA LEU A 65 -11.72 11.06 -13.97
C LEU A 65 -10.49 11.82 -13.46
N ALA A 66 -9.65 11.17 -12.65
CA ALA A 66 -8.48 11.78 -12.03
C ALA A 66 -7.48 12.34 -13.06
N ARG A 67 -7.42 11.73 -14.25
CA ARG A 67 -6.53 12.12 -15.35
C ARG A 67 -7.22 12.97 -16.42
N ASN A 68 -8.50 13.32 -16.22
CA ASN A 68 -9.34 14.03 -17.19
C ASN A 68 -9.47 13.29 -18.54
N GLU A 69 -9.38 11.96 -18.54
CA GLU A 69 -9.61 11.11 -19.74
C GLU A 69 -11.10 10.91 -20.00
N LYS A 70 -11.93 11.04 -18.97
CA LYS A 70 -13.40 11.15 -19.03
C LYS A 70 -13.89 12.29 -18.18
N SER A 71 -14.99 12.87 -18.62
CA SER A 71 -15.76 13.84 -17.85
C SER A 71 -16.67 13.12 -16.83
N GLN A 72 -17.09 13.84 -15.81
CA GLN A 72 -18.08 13.39 -14.82
C GLN A 72 -19.38 12.89 -15.52
N ALA A 73 -19.88 13.62 -16.50
CA ALA A 73 -21.10 13.30 -17.23
C ALA A 73 -20.98 11.98 -18.04
N GLU A 74 -19.81 11.70 -18.62
CA GLU A 74 -19.56 10.45 -19.32
C GLU A 74 -19.56 9.26 -18.37
N VAL A 75 -18.93 9.40 -17.21
CA VAL A 75 -18.91 8.34 -16.18
C VAL A 75 -20.32 8.09 -15.64
N GLU A 76 -21.07 9.11 -15.31
CA GLU A 76 -22.46 8.95 -14.85
C GLU A 76 -23.35 8.29 -15.93
N THR A 77 -23.17 8.68 -17.19
CA THR A 77 -23.89 8.05 -18.31
C THR A 77 -23.54 6.57 -18.43
N PHE A 78 -22.27 6.22 -18.28
CA PHE A 78 -21.80 4.82 -18.25
C PHE A 78 -22.45 4.05 -17.08
N LEU A 79 -22.47 4.61 -15.88
CA LEU A 79 -23.07 3.97 -14.70
C LEU A 79 -24.56 3.69 -14.91
N ARG A 80 -25.32 4.69 -15.39
CA ARG A 80 -26.76 4.56 -15.68
C ARG A 80 -27.07 3.48 -16.74
N ARG A 81 -26.24 3.41 -17.80
CA ARG A 81 -26.36 2.36 -18.84
C ARG A 81 -26.11 0.96 -18.30
N ASN A 82 -25.32 0.84 -17.22
CA ASN A 82 -25.05 -0.43 -16.54
C ASN A 82 -25.99 -0.69 -15.35
N GLY A 83 -27.12 0.02 -15.27
CA GLY A 83 -28.14 -0.21 -14.26
C GLY A 83 -27.85 0.36 -12.87
N VAL A 84 -26.84 1.23 -12.76
CA VAL A 84 -26.55 1.91 -11.49
C VAL A 84 -27.38 3.19 -11.38
N ASP A 85 -28.21 3.26 -10.34
CA ASP A 85 -28.92 4.49 -10.02
C ASP A 85 -28.00 5.47 -9.31
N VAL A 86 -27.49 6.42 -10.08
CA VAL A 86 -26.54 7.44 -9.61
C VAL A 86 -27.14 8.28 -8.48
N SER A 87 -28.47 8.48 -8.46
CA SER A 87 -29.15 9.29 -7.42
C SER A 87 -29.16 8.61 -6.04
N GLN A 88 -28.92 7.30 -5.98
CA GLN A 88 -28.87 6.52 -4.74
C GLN A 88 -27.44 6.41 -4.17
N ILE A 89 -26.44 6.91 -4.89
CA ILE A 89 -25.06 6.90 -4.41
C ILE A 89 -24.88 8.02 -3.37
N PRO A 90 -24.48 7.69 -2.12
CA PRO A 90 -24.27 8.71 -1.10
C PRO A 90 -23.16 9.69 -1.50
N GLU A 91 -23.24 10.93 -1.04
CA GLU A 91 -22.23 11.96 -1.32
C GLU A 91 -20.84 11.63 -0.74
N SER A 92 -20.79 10.84 0.34
CA SER A 92 -19.53 10.46 0.99
C SER A 92 -19.65 9.11 1.69
N GLY A 93 -18.51 8.55 2.12
CA GLY A 93 -18.47 7.30 2.90
C GLY A 93 -18.67 6.02 2.09
N ASN A 94 -18.77 6.12 0.77
CA ASN A 94 -18.88 4.99 -0.15
C ASN A 94 -17.85 5.15 -1.28
N ALA A 95 -17.24 4.04 -1.70
CA ALA A 95 -16.29 4.03 -2.80
C ALA A 95 -16.87 4.61 -4.11
N LEU A 96 -18.16 4.36 -4.38
CA LEU A 96 -18.85 4.88 -5.55
C LEU A 96 -19.03 6.41 -5.52
N SER A 97 -18.98 7.05 -4.34
CA SER A 97 -19.07 8.50 -4.24
C SER A 97 -17.96 9.23 -4.99
N LEU A 98 -16.79 8.61 -5.15
CA LEU A 98 -15.70 9.14 -5.97
C LEU A 98 -16.06 9.26 -7.45
N LEU A 99 -17.03 8.47 -7.94
CA LEU A 99 -17.48 8.49 -9.33
C LEU A 99 -18.55 9.54 -9.61
N VAL A 100 -19.25 10.02 -8.59
CA VAL A 100 -20.41 10.93 -8.75
C VAL A 100 -20.17 12.29 -8.09
N ASN A 101 -19.52 12.30 -6.92
CA ASN A 101 -19.34 13.51 -6.10
C ASN A 101 -17.87 13.66 -5.67
N GLY A 102 -16.94 12.99 -6.35
CA GLY A 102 -15.54 12.98 -5.94
C GLY A 102 -14.84 14.30 -6.22
N GLU A 103 -14.21 14.87 -5.21
CA GLU A 103 -13.25 15.94 -5.42
C GLU A 103 -12.06 15.42 -6.22
N THR A 104 -11.59 16.22 -7.19
CA THR A 104 -10.47 15.86 -8.07
C THR A 104 -9.23 15.40 -7.29
N GLN A 105 -8.94 16.02 -6.14
CA GLN A 105 -7.80 15.61 -5.31
C GLN A 105 -8.00 14.22 -4.69
N LYS A 106 -9.19 13.91 -4.21
CA LYS A 106 -9.53 12.57 -3.69
C LYS A 106 -9.50 11.51 -4.78
N GLN A 107 -9.99 11.84 -5.99
CA GLN A 107 -9.90 10.95 -7.15
C GLN A 107 -8.43 10.68 -7.54
N LYS A 108 -7.58 11.70 -7.55
CA LYS A 108 -6.14 11.55 -7.81
C LYS A 108 -5.46 10.70 -6.75
N ALA A 109 -5.73 10.92 -5.47
CA ALA A 109 -5.17 10.13 -4.38
C ALA A 109 -5.59 8.66 -4.47
N ALA A 110 -6.88 8.38 -4.71
CA ALA A 110 -7.40 7.03 -4.89
C ALA A 110 -6.81 6.34 -6.13
N CYS A 111 -6.70 7.04 -7.24
CA CYS A 111 -6.08 6.51 -8.46
C CYS A 111 -4.59 6.23 -8.26
N ALA A 112 -3.85 7.15 -7.66
CA ALA A 112 -2.43 6.97 -7.40
C ALA A 112 -2.17 5.80 -6.45
N SER A 113 -2.93 5.66 -5.37
CA SER A 113 -2.81 4.53 -4.44
C SER A 113 -3.15 3.19 -5.11
N TYR A 114 -4.20 3.18 -5.95
CA TYR A 114 -4.55 2.01 -6.74
C TYR A 114 -3.42 1.59 -7.68
N ILE A 115 -2.82 2.54 -8.41
CA ILE A 115 -1.70 2.27 -9.32
C ILE A 115 -0.48 1.82 -8.52
N ALA A 116 -0.09 2.55 -7.47
CA ALA A 116 1.08 2.23 -6.66
C ALA A 116 1.03 0.81 -6.07
N THR A 117 -0.16 0.38 -5.62
CA THR A 117 -0.35 -0.95 -5.05
C THR A 117 -0.54 -2.06 -6.08
N SER A 118 -0.74 -1.74 -7.36
CA SER A 118 -0.96 -2.74 -8.41
C SER A 118 0.24 -3.66 -8.65
N VAL A 119 1.45 -3.22 -8.36
CA VAL A 119 2.66 -4.05 -8.53
C VAL A 119 2.84 -5.08 -7.42
N ILE A 120 2.29 -4.83 -6.22
CA ILE A 120 2.35 -5.77 -5.09
C ILE A 120 1.16 -6.75 -5.06
N VAL A 121 0.17 -6.53 -5.91
CA VAL A 121 -0.95 -7.46 -6.12
C VAL A 121 -0.56 -8.43 -7.23
N PRO A 122 -0.77 -9.75 -7.06
CA PRO A 122 -0.52 -10.73 -8.11
C PRO A 122 -1.24 -10.33 -9.40
N GLY A 123 -0.49 -10.21 -10.49
CA GLY A 123 -1.06 -10.04 -11.83
C GLY A 123 -1.47 -11.38 -12.41
N ASP A 124 -2.49 -11.42 -13.27
CA ASP A 124 -2.82 -12.63 -14.02
C ASP A 124 -1.88 -12.74 -15.23
N ASN A 125 -1.04 -13.79 -15.26
CA ASN A 125 -0.14 -14.05 -16.39
C ASN A 125 -0.90 -14.30 -17.70
N LYS A 126 -2.21 -14.55 -17.66
CA LYS A 126 -3.08 -14.67 -18.85
C LYS A 126 -3.14 -13.40 -19.67
N ASP A 127 -2.79 -12.25 -19.13
CA ASP A 127 -2.74 -11.00 -19.89
C ASP A 127 -1.74 -11.06 -21.05
N TRP A 128 -0.66 -11.87 -20.90
CA TRP A 128 0.44 -11.95 -21.86
C TRP A 128 0.95 -13.38 -22.12
N TYR A 129 0.35 -14.39 -21.47
CA TYR A 129 0.77 -15.79 -21.53
C TYR A 129 -0.48 -16.67 -21.68
N HIS A 130 -0.58 -17.41 -22.77
CA HIS A 130 -1.76 -18.21 -23.07
C HIS A 130 -1.41 -19.56 -23.71
N GLY A 131 -2.32 -20.51 -23.58
CA GLY A 131 -2.19 -21.82 -24.20
C GLY A 131 -2.73 -21.82 -25.63
N VAL A 132 -1.93 -22.33 -26.56
CA VAL A 132 -2.32 -22.55 -27.97
C VAL A 132 -2.42 -24.04 -28.23
N ASN A 133 -3.53 -24.49 -28.83
CA ASN A 133 -3.69 -25.87 -29.24
C ASN A 133 -2.81 -26.18 -30.45
N VAL A 134 -1.91 -27.13 -30.32
CA VAL A 134 -1.03 -27.58 -31.39
C VAL A 134 -1.36 -29.03 -31.73
N THR A 135 -1.61 -29.31 -33.00
CA THR A 135 -1.81 -30.68 -33.49
C THR A 135 -0.45 -31.30 -33.75
N ASN A 136 -0.12 -32.34 -33.01
CA ASN A 136 1.12 -33.13 -33.19
C ASN A 136 1.08 -33.96 -34.45
N LYS A 137 2.24 -34.53 -34.86
CA LYS A 137 2.36 -35.37 -36.04
C LYS A 137 1.52 -36.66 -35.98
N ASP A 138 1.22 -37.12 -34.78
CA ASP A 138 0.37 -38.29 -34.49
C ASP A 138 -1.14 -37.92 -34.41
N LYS A 139 -1.50 -36.70 -34.79
CA LYS A 139 -2.86 -36.13 -34.75
C LYS A 139 -3.41 -35.93 -33.29
N THR A 140 -2.61 -36.05 -32.29
CA THR A 140 -3.00 -35.67 -30.90
C THR A 140 -2.93 -34.15 -30.78
N ILE A 141 -3.82 -33.59 -29.93
CA ILE A 141 -3.82 -32.15 -29.60
C ILE A 141 -3.08 -31.98 -28.28
N SER A 142 -2.04 -31.14 -28.30
CA SER A 142 -1.37 -30.68 -27.08
C SER A 142 -1.52 -29.17 -26.93
N VAL A 143 -1.46 -28.70 -25.67
CA VAL A 143 -1.45 -27.25 -25.40
C VAL A 143 -0.01 -26.79 -25.27
N LYS A 144 0.41 -25.94 -26.20
CA LYS A 144 1.69 -25.25 -26.11
C LYS A 144 1.48 -23.89 -25.50
N GLN A 145 2.31 -23.54 -24.53
CA GLN A 145 2.25 -22.21 -23.93
C GLN A 145 3.03 -21.22 -24.79
N GLU A 146 2.40 -20.11 -25.12
CA GLU A 146 3.00 -19.03 -25.93
C GLU A 146 2.90 -17.68 -25.25
N VAL A 147 3.90 -16.85 -25.47
CA VAL A 147 3.98 -15.48 -24.96
C VAL A 147 3.54 -14.54 -26.09
N ASP A 148 2.57 -13.67 -25.78
CA ASP A 148 2.22 -12.53 -26.62
C ASP A 148 3.21 -11.41 -26.29
N GLN A 149 4.20 -11.20 -27.16
CA GLN A 149 5.31 -10.26 -26.92
C GLN A 149 4.83 -8.81 -26.79
N ASP A 150 3.82 -8.40 -27.55
CA ASP A 150 3.29 -7.02 -27.51
C ASP A 150 2.61 -6.77 -26.17
N LYS A 151 1.82 -7.72 -25.71
CA LYS A 151 1.17 -7.63 -24.39
C LYS A 151 2.18 -7.73 -23.26
N LEU A 152 3.19 -8.62 -23.35
CA LEU A 152 4.28 -8.68 -22.40
C LEU A 152 4.98 -7.32 -22.29
N ASN A 153 5.33 -6.71 -23.41
CA ASN A 153 5.96 -5.40 -23.46
C ASN A 153 5.09 -4.35 -22.76
N GLN A 154 3.79 -4.30 -23.08
CA GLN A 154 2.86 -3.33 -22.50
C GLN A 154 2.70 -3.51 -20.99
N VAL A 155 2.44 -4.73 -20.55
CA VAL A 155 2.21 -5.03 -19.13
C VAL A 155 3.48 -4.77 -18.32
N MET A 156 4.63 -5.26 -18.77
CA MET A 156 5.88 -5.15 -18.03
C MET A 156 6.44 -3.72 -18.00
N ARG A 157 6.34 -2.97 -19.11
CA ARG A 157 6.68 -1.54 -19.11
C ARG A 157 5.84 -0.76 -18.09
N THR A 158 4.53 -1.07 -18.02
CA THR A 158 3.64 -0.46 -17.02
C THR A 158 4.10 -0.80 -15.60
N ARG A 159 4.30 -2.08 -15.30
CA ARG A 159 4.69 -2.53 -13.95
C ARG A 159 6.06 -1.99 -13.54
N MET A 160 7.06 -2.02 -14.42
CA MET A 160 8.38 -1.43 -14.16
C MET A 160 8.30 0.07 -13.91
N SER A 161 7.49 0.81 -14.66
CA SER A 161 7.32 2.25 -14.46
C SER A 161 6.69 2.56 -13.11
N ILE A 162 5.73 1.74 -12.67
CA ILE A 162 5.11 1.86 -11.34
C ILE A 162 6.14 1.54 -10.25
N ALA A 163 6.92 0.46 -10.40
CA ALA A 163 7.94 0.09 -9.43
C ALA A 163 9.03 1.16 -9.28
N GLU A 164 9.46 1.78 -10.40
CA GLU A 164 10.38 2.92 -10.37
C GLU A 164 9.78 4.13 -9.64
N ALA A 165 8.54 4.50 -9.96
CA ALA A 165 7.85 5.58 -9.28
C ALA A 165 7.68 5.29 -7.77
N ASN A 166 7.33 4.04 -7.42
CA ASN A 166 7.26 3.62 -6.01
C ASN A 166 8.60 3.79 -5.30
N ALA A 167 9.70 3.38 -5.94
CA ALA A 167 11.04 3.54 -5.36
C ALA A 167 11.35 5.01 -5.02
N GLU A 168 11.03 5.92 -5.94
CA GLU A 168 11.26 7.36 -5.78
C GLU A 168 10.36 7.96 -4.69
N PHE A 169 9.05 7.76 -4.78
CA PHE A 169 8.07 8.40 -3.89
C PHE A 169 8.05 7.78 -2.48
N TYR A 170 8.24 6.46 -2.36
CA TYR A 170 8.36 5.83 -1.05
C TYR A 170 9.64 6.29 -0.33
N SER A 171 10.77 6.40 -1.05
CA SER A 171 12.01 6.94 -0.49
C SER A 171 11.85 8.39 -0.04
N LEU A 172 11.13 9.23 -0.82
CA LEU A 172 10.82 10.61 -0.46
C LEU A 172 10.02 10.67 0.86
N MET A 173 8.93 9.89 0.96
CA MET A 173 8.11 9.82 2.17
C MET A 173 8.90 9.24 3.35
N ALA A 174 9.69 8.19 3.13
CA ALA A 174 10.50 7.57 4.18
C ALA A 174 11.51 8.56 4.78
N ASN A 175 12.19 9.35 3.94
CA ASN A 175 13.10 10.40 4.40
C ASN A 175 12.37 11.49 5.21
N ALA A 176 11.17 11.89 4.78
CA ALA A 176 10.37 12.86 5.50
C ALA A 176 9.89 12.33 6.87
N LEU A 177 9.54 11.06 6.96
CA LEU A 177 9.12 10.41 8.19
C LEU A 177 10.27 10.19 9.17
N ALA A 178 11.45 9.79 8.68
CA ALA A 178 12.63 9.57 9.51
C ALA A 178 13.06 10.82 10.28
N GLY A 179 12.83 12.02 9.72
CA GLY A 179 13.12 13.29 10.38
C GLY A 179 12.15 13.69 11.50
N ARG A 180 11.06 12.96 11.70
CA ARG A 180 9.99 13.34 12.64
C ARG A 180 10.07 12.68 14.01
N GLY A 181 11.03 11.77 14.22
CA GLY A 181 11.20 11.03 15.47
C GLY A 181 10.19 9.90 15.65
N THR A 182 10.16 9.33 16.85
CA THR A 182 9.31 8.18 17.20
C THR A 182 7.84 8.58 17.32
N MET A 183 6.96 7.94 16.60
CA MET A 183 5.52 8.19 16.62
C MET A 183 4.73 6.89 16.71
N SER A 184 3.45 6.99 17.09
CA SER A 184 2.55 5.84 17.05
C SER A 184 2.35 5.34 15.61
N TYR A 185 2.05 4.05 15.48
CA TYR A 185 1.74 3.43 14.19
C TYR A 185 0.62 4.18 13.43
N ALA A 186 -0.46 4.52 14.14
CA ALA A 186 -1.56 5.28 13.56
C ALA A 186 -1.14 6.69 13.11
N SER A 187 -0.26 7.35 13.86
CA SER A 187 0.24 8.68 13.49
C SER A 187 1.09 8.63 12.23
N TYR A 188 1.92 7.61 12.08
CA TYR A 188 2.68 7.39 10.84
C TYR A 188 1.75 7.16 9.64
N LYS A 189 0.71 6.32 9.79
CA LYS A 189 -0.26 6.07 8.72
C LYS A 189 -0.98 7.34 8.30
N ASN A 190 -1.43 8.16 9.25
CA ASN A 190 -2.08 9.44 8.95
C ASN A 190 -1.13 10.36 8.16
N GLN A 191 0.15 10.42 8.54
CA GLN A 191 1.11 11.25 7.83
C GLN A 191 1.42 10.73 6.42
N ILE A 192 1.50 9.40 6.25
CA ILE A 192 1.65 8.79 4.92
C ILE A 192 0.43 9.13 4.05
N PHE A 193 -0.77 9.01 4.62
CA PHE A 193 -2.01 9.35 3.93
C PHE A 193 -2.00 10.81 3.44
N ASP A 194 -1.68 11.75 4.33
CA ASP A 194 -1.64 13.17 4.01
C ASP A 194 -0.57 13.47 2.94
N MET A 195 0.67 13.00 3.17
CA MET A 195 1.77 13.20 2.22
C MET A 195 1.46 12.59 0.85
N PHE A 196 0.95 11.35 0.80
CA PHE A 196 0.67 10.72 -0.48
C PHE A 196 -0.51 11.37 -1.21
N SER A 197 -1.52 11.85 -0.47
CA SER A 197 -2.62 12.62 -1.06
C SER A 197 -2.13 13.90 -1.74
N GLU A 198 -1.17 14.60 -1.14
CA GLU A 198 -0.54 15.78 -1.75
C GLU A 198 0.35 15.42 -2.95
N LEU A 199 1.08 14.31 -2.86
CA LEU A 199 2.00 13.83 -3.90
C LEU A 199 1.30 13.14 -5.07
N ALA A 200 0.04 12.74 -4.93
CA ALA A 200 -0.68 11.93 -5.91
C ALA A 200 -0.66 12.48 -7.35
N PRO A 201 -0.88 13.79 -7.60
CA PRO A 201 -0.78 14.32 -8.95
C PRO A 201 0.61 14.11 -9.57
N PHE A 202 1.66 14.39 -8.80
CA PHE A 202 3.05 14.24 -9.24
C PHE A 202 3.42 12.78 -9.46
N TYR A 203 2.91 11.88 -8.62
CA TYR A 203 3.08 10.43 -8.77
C TYR A 203 2.48 9.95 -10.09
N LEU A 204 1.23 10.33 -10.40
CA LEU A 204 0.55 9.96 -11.64
C LEU A 204 1.31 10.45 -12.88
N ASP A 205 1.77 11.69 -12.85
CA ASP A 205 2.58 12.27 -13.92
C ASP A 205 3.92 11.56 -14.06
N ARG A 206 4.56 11.19 -12.95
CA ARG A 206 5.84 10.48 -12.97
C ARG A 206 5.71 9.09 -13.58
N VAL A 207 4.70 8.32 -13.20
CA VAL A 207 4.41 7.01 -13.82
C VAL A 207 4.24 7.14 -15.33
N LYS A 208 3.49 8.15 -15.79
CA LYS A 208 3.29 8.43 -17.21
C LYS A 208 4.60 8.75 -17.94
N GLN A 209 5.45 9.59 -17.34
CA GLN A 209 6.77 9.94 -17.90
C GLN A 209 7.69 8.72 -17.99
N LEU A 210 7.75 7.91 -16.93
CA LEU A 210 8.55 6.69 -16.90
C LEU A 210 8.08 5.69 -17.97
N TYR A 211 6.77 5.50 -18.10
CA TYR A 211 6.19 4.65 -19.14
C TYR A 211 6.54 5.14 -20.55
N ALA A 212 6.41 6.42 -20.82
CA ALA A 212 6.75 7.02 -22.11
C ALA A 212 8.23 6.90 -22.46
N GLY A 213 9.10 6.82 -21.44
CA GLY A 213 10.55 6.64 -21.58
C GLY A 213 10.98 5.19 -21.87
N LYS A 214 10.09 4.20 -21.72
CA LYS A 214 10.38 2.78 -21.98
C LYS A 214 9.95 2.39 -23.38
N LYS A 215 10.90 2.22 -24.29
CA LYS A 215 10.62 1.97 -25.74
C LYS A 215 11.09 0.61 -26.26
N GLY A 216 12.08 0.01 -25.62
CA GLY A 216 12.66 -1.26 -26.03
C GLY A 216 11.78 -2.48 -25.70
N ASP A 217 12.13 -3.63 -26.25
CA ASP A 217 11.44 -4.87 -25.95
C ASP A 217 11.84 -5.41 -24.57
N VAL A 218 10.89 -6.03 -23.91
CA VAL A 218 11.10 -6.71 -22.65
C VAL A 218 11.43 -8.18 -22.93
N THR A 219 12.54 -8.65 -22.37
CA THR A 219 12.97 -10.05 -22.49
C THR A 219 12.46 -10.84 -21.30
N LEU A 220 11.74 -11.93 -21.53
CA LEU A 220 11.36 -12.90 -20.51
C LEU A 220 12.56 -13.77 -20.18
N LEU A 221 13.07 -13.67 -18.94
CA LEU A 221 14.22 -14.45 -18.46
C LEU A 221 13.80 -15.80 -17.86
N SER A 222 12.69 -15.78 -17.11
CA SER A 222 12.10 -17.00 -16.54
C SER A 222 10.60 -16.81 -16.32
N LEU A 223 9.87 -17.92 -16.39
CA LEU A 223 8.43 -18.00 -16.13
C LEU A 223 8.13 -19.32 -15.45
N SER A 224 7.41 -19.29 -14.36
CA SER A 224 6.72 -20.40 -13.74
C SER A 224 5.24 -20.07 -13.61
N LYS A 225 4.46 -20.91 -12.94
CA LYS A 225 3.01 -20.76 -12.86
C LYS A 225 2.57 -19.34 -12.44
N ASP A 226 3.18 -18.82 -11.37
CA ASP A 226 2.80 -17.53 -10.77
C ASP A 226 3.98 -16.55 -10.65
N ASP A 227 5.19 -17.01 -10.98
CA ASP A 227 6.42 -16.24 -10.86
C ASP A 227 6.99 -15.91 -12.22
N TYR A 228 7.55 -14.73 -12.37
CA TYR A 228 8.25 -14.33 -13.59
C TYR A 228 9.47 -13.47 -13.27
N ARG A 229 10.41 -13.46 -14.21
CA ARG A 229 11.55 -12.54 -14.23
C ARG A 229 11.72 -12.02 -15.65
N VAL A 230 11.79 -10.70 -15.78
CA VAL A 230 11.90 -10.00 -17.06
C VAL A 230 12.99 -8.94 -16.99
N MET A 231 13.53 -8.57 -18.15
CA MET A 231 14.53 -7.52 -18.27
C MET A 231 14.14 -6.57 -19.41
N ASP A 232 14.25 -5.25 -19.17
CA ASP A 232 14.08 -4.25 -20.22
C ASP A 232 15.38 -4.01 -21.01
N ASP A 233 15.29 -3.20 -22.06
CA ASP A 233 16.42 -2.83 -22.95
C ASP A 233 17.53 -2.03 -22.24
N LYS A 234 17.25 -1.49 -21.05
CA LYS A 234 18.22 -0.74 -20.22
C LYS A 234 18.87 -1.58 -19.14
N GLY A 235 18.51 -2.87 -19.04
CA GLY A 235 19.01 -3.79 -18.03
C GLY A 235 18.35 -3.67 -16.67
N TYR A 236 17.14 -3.09 -16.58
CA TYR A 236 16.30 -3.17 -15.41
C TYR A 236 15.70 -4.57 -15.34
N VAL A 237 15.88 -5.25 -14.24
CA VAL A 237 15.33 -6.60 -14.03
C VAL A 237 14.20 -6.52 -13.03
N MET A 238 13.02 -6.96 -13.43
CA MET A 238 11.87 -7.07 -12.55
C MET A 238 11.54 -8.53 -12.31
N SER A 239 11.41 -8.90 -11.06
CA SER A 239 10.99 -10.22 -10.60
C SER A 239 9.68 -10.12 -9.84
N PHE A 240 8.84 -11.11 -10.01
CA PHE A 240 7.64 -11.30 -9.19
C PHE A 240 7.61 -12.74 -8.72
N SER A 241 7.53 -12.94 -7.41
CA SER A 241 7.47 -14.27 -6.80
C SER A 241 6.70 -14.21 -5.48
N GLN A 242 5.79 -15.16 -5.27
CA GLN A 242 5.01 -15.32 -4.04
C GLN A 242 4.32 -14.01 -3.56
N GLY A 243 3.84 -13.21 -4.50
CA GLY A 243 3.18 -11.92 -4.20
C GLY A 243 4.14 -10.76 -3.89
N ALA A 244 5.44 -10.98 -3.96
CA ALA A 244 6.45 -9.93 -3.82
C ALA A 244 6.98 -9.49 -5.19
N VAL A 245 7.22 -8.20 -5.34
CA VAL A 245 7.86 -7.62 -6.52
C VAL A 245 9.22 -7.05 -6.13
N ASP A 246 10.23 -7.35 -6.94
CA ASP A 246 11.54 -6.74 -6.85
C ASP A 246 11.91 -6.13 -8.21
N LEU A 247 12.37 -4.87 -8.18
CA LEU A 247 12.97 -4.20 -9.31
C LEU A 247 14.44 -3.96 -9.02
N GLU A 248 15.32 -4.53 -9.83
CA GLU A 248 16.77 -4.36 -9.75
C GLU A 248 17.27 -3.47 -10.88
N VAL A 249 18.22 -2.61 -10.55
CA VAL A 249 18.92 -1.74 -11.50
C VAL A 249 20.41 -1.98 -11.31
N LYS A 250 21.08 -2.54 -12.32
CA LYS A 250 22.51 -2.89 -12.28
C LYS A 250 22.89 -3.69 -11.03
N GLY A 251 22.06 -4.69 -10.67
CA GLY A 251 22.30 -5.57 -9.53
C GLY A 251 21.99 -4.96 -8.15
N VAL A 252 21.44 -3.75 -8.10
CA VAL A 252 21.01 -3.10 -6.86
C VAL A 252 19.48 -3.12 -6.80
N THR A 253 18.91 -3.56 -5.68
CA THR A 253 17.45 -3.48 -5.48
C THR A 253 17.01 -2.03 -5.50
N TRP A 254 16.21 -1.67 -6.48
CA TRP A 254 15.65 -0.33 -6.64
C TRP A 254 14.34 -0.18 -5.87
N PHE A 255 13.51 -1.21 -5.91
CA PHE A 255 12.24 -1.29 -5.19
C PHE A 255 11.93 -2.75 -4.84
N GLY A 256 11.47 -2.99 -3.63
CA GLY A 256 11.08 -4.32 -3.14
C GLY A 256 11.98 -4.81 -2.01
N ASN A 257 11.60 -5.93 -1.40
CA ASN A 257 12.35 -6.55 -0.30
C ASN A 257 12.71 -5.57 0.84
N GLY A 258 11.80 -4.64 1.16
CA GLY A 258 12.02 -3.59 2.17
C GLY A 258 12.97 -2.46 1.76
N LYS A 259 13.49 -2.48 0.52
CA LYS A 259 14.41 -1.47 0.00
C LYS A 259 13.75 -0.52 -0.99
N MET A 260 14.25 0.71 -1.00
CA MET A 260 13.88 1.76 -1.95
C MET A 260 15.14 2.52 -2.34
N LEU A 261 15.42 2.61 -3.64
CA LEU A 261 16.66 3.21 -4.19
C LEU A 261 17.94 2.62 -3.56
N GLY A 262 17.94 1.29 -3.32
CA GLY A 262 19.07 0.57 -2.72
C GLY A 262 19.25 0.73 -1.20
N LYS A 263 18.36 1.48 -0.52
CA LYS A 263 18.42 1.74 0.92
C LYS A 263 17.27 1.08 1.66
N GLU A 264 17.54 0.65 2.88
CA GLU A 264 16.53 0.21 3.83
C GLU A 264 16.13 1.37 4.73
N TYR A 265 14.81 1.46 5.01
CA TYR A 265 14.25 2.47 5.89
C TYR A 265 13.41 1.79 6.95
N TYR A 266 13.61 2.20 8.21
CA TYR A 266 12.86 1.73 9.37
C TYR A 266 12.32 2.91 10.15
N LEU A 267 11.14 2.73 10.74
CA LEU A 267 10.51 3.68 11.63
C LEU A 267 10.34 3.05 13.01
N ASP A 268 10.64 3.82 14.02
CA ASP A 268 10.54 3.38 15.41
C ASP A 268 9.13 3.65 15.94
N VAL A 269 8.43 2.57 16.28
CA VAL A 269 7.05 2.59 16.78
C VAL A 269 7.04 2.10 18.24
N PRO A 270 6.49 2.87 19.19
CA PRO A 270 6.33 2.42 20.56
C PRO A 270 5.41 1.19 20.64
N TYR A 271 5.86 0.13 21.29
CA TYR A 271 5.13 -1.15 21.35
C TYR A 271 3.71 -1.01 21.87
N PHE A 272 3.48 -0.13 22.85
CA PHE A 272 2.16 0.10 23.44
C PHE A 272 1.19 0.85 22.53
N SER A 273 1.66 1.53 21.48
CA SER A 273 0.78 2.26 20.56
C SER A 273 -0.02 1.36 19.63
N GLN A 274 0.44 0.13 19.40
CA GLN A 274 -0.31 -0.86 18.60
C GLN A 274 -1.51 -1.43 19.39
N ALA A 275 -1.35 -1.66 20.70
CA ALA A 275 -2.43 -2.15 21.56
C ALA A 275 -3.53 -1.09 21.79
N ALA A 276 -3.18 0.18 21.83
CA ALA A 276 -4.12 1.28 22.03
C ALA A 276 -5.01 1.52 20.81
N ALA A 277 -4.51 1.26 19.58
CA ALA A 277 -5.29 1.40 18.36
C ALA A 277 -6.39 0.33 18.21
N SER A 278 -6.24 -0.82 18.90
CA SER A 278 -7.24 -1.90 18.89
C SER A 278 -8.33 -1.77 19.97
N THR A 279 -8.21 -0.81 20.89
CA THR A 279 -9.10 -0.62 22.04
C THR A 279 -9.80 0.73 22.08
N GLU A 280 -10.17 1.33 20.95
CA GLU A 280 -11.16 2.40 20.99
C GLU A 280 -12.48 1.82 21.55
N PRO A 281 -12.97 2.29 22.71
CA PRO A 281 -14.21 1.83 23.26
C PRO A 281 -15.33 2.28 22.34
N LYS A 282 -16.00 1.32 21.68
CA LYS A 282 -17.26 1.59 20.97
C LYS A 282 -18.14 2.40 21.91
N SER A 283 -18.37 3.67 21.59
CA SER A 283 -19.21 4.58 22.36
C SER A 283 -20.59 3.93 22.48
N LYS A 284 -20.94 3.52 23.71
CA LYS A 284 -22.27 3.05 24.02
C LYS A 284 -23.22 4.25 23.90
N THR A 285 -23.94 4.30 22.80
CA THR A 285 -25.06 5.22 22.62
C THR A 285 -26.09 4.89 23.70
N LEU A 286 -26.13 5.75 24.73
CA LEU A 286 -27.17 5.71 25.74
C LEU A 286 -28.52 5.97 25.06
N LYS A 287 -29.31 4.93 24.85
CA LYS A 287 -30.74 5.08 24.51
C LYS A 287 -31.45 5.77 25.69
N LYS A 288 -31.72 7.07 25.56
CA LYS A 288 -32.67 7.76 26.42
C LYS A 288 -34.05 7.14 26.20
N ARG A 289 -34.55 6.40 27.20
CA ARG A 289 -35.96 6.05 27.29
C ARG A 289 -36.73 7.32 27.67
N ARG A 290 -37.69 7.68 26.87
CA ARG A 290 -38.88 8.44 27.25
C ARG A 290 -40.07 7.53 27.12
#